data_86f9ae8c88853c2691b3af4d8a0bd9f2
#
_entry.id   86f9ae8c88853c2691b3af4d8a0bd9f2
#
_cell.length_a   1.000
_cell.length_b   1.000
_cell.length_c   1.000
_cell.angle_alpha   90.00
_cell.angle_beta   90.00
_cell.angle_gamma   90.00
#
_symmetry.space_group_name_H-M   'P 1'
#
loop_
_entity.id
_entity.type
_entity.pdbx_description
1 polymer ?
#
loop_
_entity_poly.entity_id
_entity_poly.type
_entity_poly.pdbx_seq_one_letter_code
_entity_poly.pdbx_strand_id
1 'polypeptide(L)'
;QMCIRDRITSEDGLNISQRNITISTCGIVPKIKELAQKHLQITLAISLHSPNDEMRRGLMPIAMKYSIDELLDACHYYFKETNRRMTFEYSLVAGVNDQPVHAEELAGRLKGFPCHVNLIPVNPIKERDFKQSMPKSVMEFKKILEKNRVNVTIRREMGADINAACGQLRRKKLQSRL
;
A
#
# COMPACT_ATOMS: atom_id res chain seq x y z
N GLN A 1 -12.93 -2.32 12.11
CA GLN A 1 -13.18 -1.99 10.67
C GLN A 1 -14.44 -2.66 10.14
N MET A 2 -14.71 -3.91 10.52
CA MET A 2 -15.90 -4.65 10.04
C MET A 2 -17.20 -3.97 10.43
N CYS A 3 -17.37 -3.58 11.70
CA CYS A 3 -18.57 -2.88 12.17
C CYS A 3 -18.77 -1.51 11.50
N ILE A 4 -17.66 -0.77 11.28
CA ILE A 4 -17.70 0.52 10.57
C ILE A 4 -18.17 0.31 9.13
N ARG A 5 -17.59 -0.68 8.43
CA ARG A 5 -17.98 -1.03 7.07
C ARG A 5 -19.46 -1.37 7.00
N ASP A 6 -19.96 -2.24 7.89
CA ASP A 6 -21.34 -2.69 7.87
C ASP A 6 -22.30 -1.52 8.04
N ARG A 7 -21.95 -0.56 8.91
CA ARG A 7 -22.74 0.65 9.11
C ARG A 7 -22.68 1.62 7.92
N ILE A 8 -21.52 1.72 7.25
CA ILE A 8 -21.37 2.55 6.05
C ILE A 8 -22.18 1.99 4.88
N THR A 9 -22.31 0.66 4.77
CA THR A 9 -22.97 0.00 3.64
C THR A 9 -24.43 -0.32 3.90
N SER A 10 -24.93 -0.24 5.14
CA SER A 10 -26.31 -0.53 5.45
C SER A 10 -27.27 0.52 4.86
N GLU A 11 -28.47 0.10 4.52
CA GLU A 11 -29.54 0.99 4.01
C GLU A 11 -29.91 2.06 5.06
N ASP A 12 -29.91 1.68 6.34
CA ASP A 12 -30.13 2.59 7.47
C ASP A 12 -28.91 3.43 7.85
N GLY A 13 -27.76 3.25 7.16
CA GLY A 13 -26.53 3.98 7.38
C GLY A 13 -26.26 4.99 6.28
N LEU A 14 -25.00 5.01 5.79
CA LEU A 14 -24.60 5.91 4.70
C LEU A 14 -24.94 5.36 3.31
N ASN A 15 -25.39 4.12 3.21
CA ASN A 15 -25.74 3.42 1.96
C ASN A 15 -24.66 3.52 0.87
N ILE A 16 -23.38 3.47 1.26
CA ILE A 16 -22.25 3.53 0.34
C ILE A 16 -21.98 2.13 -0.21
N SER A 17 -21.95 2.00 -1.53
CA SER A 17 -21.60 0.74 -2.18
C SER A 17 -20.22 0.22 -1.72
N GLN A 18 -20.13 -1.08 -1.42
CA GLN A 18 -18.87 -1.74 -1.04
C GLN A 18 -17.75 -1.50 -2.06
N ARG A 19 -18.07 -1.31 -3.34
CA ARG A 19 -17.09 -1.03 -4.40
C ARG A 19 -16.35 0.29 -4.21
N ASN A 20 -16.92 1.21 -3.46
CA ASN A 20 -16.34 2.51 -3.12
C ASN A 20 -15.55 2.49 -1.79
N ILE A 21 -15.43 1.31 -1.17
CA ILE A 21 -14.69 1.15 0.08
C ILE A 21 -13.34 0.50 -0.21
N THR A 22 -12.29 1.11 0.34
CA THR A 22 -10.95 0.55 0.34
C THR A 22 -10.51 0.24 1.77
N ILE A 23 -10.06 -0.98 2.01
CA ILE A 23 -9.43 -1.39 3.27
C ILE A 23 -7.93 -1.50 3.05
N SER A 24 -7.15 -0.76 3.86
CA SER A 24 -5.68 -0.82 3.83
C SER A 24 -5.16 -1.76 4.91
N THR A 25 -4.13 -2.53 4.57
CA THR A 25 -3.45 -3.45 5.50
C THR A 25 -1.95 -3.46 5.27
N CYS A 26 -1.20 -3.67 6.36
CA CYS A 26 0.25 -3.90 6.29
C CYS A 26 0.63 -5.32 5.82
N GLY A 27 -0.35 -6.20 5.58
CA GLY A 27 -0.09 -7.54 5.06
C GLY A 27 -0.12 -8.65 6.12
N ILE A 28 -1.14 -8.67 6.97
CA ILE A 28 -1.37 -9.78 7.91
C ILE A 28 -1.99 -10.95 7.12
N VAL A 29 -1.15 -11.85 6.64
CA VAL A 29 -1.49 -12.94 5.71
C VAL A 29 -2.75 -13.73 6.12
N PRO A 30 -2.90 -14.25 7.36
CA PRO A 30 -4.11 -14.97 7.73
C PRO A 30 -5.38 -14.12 7.65
N LYS A 31 -5.27 -12.81 7.94
CA LYS A 31 -6.43 -11.91 7.89
C LYS A 31 -6.84 -11.54 6.46
N ILE A 32 -5.90 -11.54 5.52
CA ILE A 32 -6.21 -11.38 4.08
C ILE A 32 -7.01 -12.60 3.61
N LYS A 33 -6.57 -13.82 3.97
CA LYS A 33 -7.28 -15.06 3.61
C LYS A 33 -8.68 -15.13 4.25
N GLU A 34 -8.81 -14.77 5.53
CA GLU A 34 -10.09 -14.69 6.22
C GLU A 34 -11.04 -13.65 5.55
N LEU A 35 -10.50 -12.51 5.13
CA LEU A 35 -11.26 -11.48 4.42
C LEU A 35 -11.73 -11.95 3.05
N ALA A 36 -10.91 -12.72 2.32
CA ALA A 36 -11.25 -13.30 1.03
C ALA A 36 -12.51 -14.18 1.11
N GLN A 37 -12.60 -15.03 2.15
CA GLN A 37 -13.74 -15.93 2.37
C GLN A 37 -15.06 -15.22 2.64
N LYS A 38 -15.01 -13.91 2.91
CA LYS A 38 -16.22 -13.09 3.11
C LYS A 38 -16.85 -12.59 1.80
N HIS A 39 -16.21 -12.83 0.67
CA HIS A 39 -16.65 -12.45 -0.68
C HIS A 39 -17.15 -11.00 -0.82
N LEU A 40 -16.49 -10.08 -0.09
CA LEU A 40 -16.87 -8.67 -0.10
C LEU A 40 -16.42 -7.98 -1.40
N GLN A 41 -17.20 -7.01 -1.85
CA GLN A 41 -16.91 -6.23 -3.05
C GLN A 41 -16.01 -5.00 -2.78
N ILE A 42 -15.22 -5.02 -1.74
CA ILE A 42 -14.29 -3.95 -1.37
C ILE A 42 -12.98 -4.03 -2.16
N THR A 43 -12.26 -2.91 -2.23
CA THR A 43 -10.88 -2.86 -2.70
C THR A 43 -9.93 -3.11 -1.53
N LEU A 44 -8.97 -4.01 -1.71
CA LEU A 44 -7.92 -4.24 -0.72
C LEU A 44 -6.65 -3.52 -1.14
N ALA A 45 -6.12 -2.65 -0.27
CA ALA A 45 -4.87 -1.94 -0.45
C ALA A 45 -3.80 -2.52 0.48
N ILE A 46 -2.67 -2.96 -0.10
CA ILE A 46 -1.56 -3.58 0.60
C ILE A 46 -0.41 -2.60 0.73
N SER A 47 0.00 -2.26 1.93
CA SER A 47 1.26 -1.55 2.19
C SER A 47 2.44 -2.49 1.91
N LEU A 48 2.94 -2.47 0.67
CA LEU A 48 4.04 -3.32 0.22
C LEU A 48 5.39 -2.70 0.51
N HIS A 49 5.62 -1.49 -0.02
CA HIS A 49 6.76 -0.59 0.20
C HIS A 49 8.13 -1.13 -0.18
N SER A 50 8.24 -2.35 -0.67
CA SER A 50 9.49 -2.96 -1.07
C SER A 50 9.26 -4.08 -2.07
N PRO A 51 10.22 -4.37 -2.97
CA PRO A 51 10.11 -5.49 -3.90
C PRO A 51 10.59 -6.82 -3.32
N ASN A 52 11.31 -6.82 -2.17
CA ASN A 52 11.87 -8.01 -1.54
C ASN A 52 11.83 -7.97 -0.02
N ASP A 53 12.11 -9.12 0.60
CA ASP A 53 12.03 -9.29 2.04
C ASP A 53 13.11 -8.53 2.80
N GLU A 54 14.33 -8.46 2.29
CA GLU A 54 15.44 -7.79 2.94
C GLU A 54 15.10 -6.32 3.21
N MET A 55 14.73 -5.60 2.15
CA MET A 55 14.32 -4.20 2.26
C MET A 55 13.03 -4.04 3.07
N ARG A 56 12.07 -4.95 2.88
CA ARG A 56 10.78 -4.86 3.54
C ARG A 56 10.91 -4.99 5.06
N ARG A 57 11.80 -5.83 5.56
CA ARG A 57 12.10 -5.95 7.01
C ARG A 57 12.62 -4.65 7.60
N GLY A 58 13.43 -3.91 6.87
CA GLY A 58 13.90 -2.58 7.30
C GLY A 58 12.82 -1.50 7.37
N LEU A 59 11.78 -1.63 6.54
CA LEU A 59 10.71 -0.64 6.43
C LEU A 59 9.49 -1.00 7.30
N MET A 60 9.17 -2.29 7.41
CA MET A 60 7.92 -2.78 8.00
C MET A 60 8.14 -3.95 8.95
N PRO A 61 7.85 -3.80 10.27
CA PRO A 61 8.02 -4.89 11.25
C PRO A 61 7.26 -6.18 10.92
N ILE A 62 6.11 -6.07 10.23
CA ILE A 62 5.31 -7.24 9.85
C ILE A 62 6.04 -8.18 8.89
N ALA A 63 7.03 -7.69 8.16
CA ALA A 63 7.87 -8.48 7.26
C ALA A 63 8.81 -9.47 7.99
N MET A 64 8.98 -9.29 9.29
CA MET A 64 9.65 -10.29 10.13
C MET A 64 8.80 -11.56 10.33
N LYS A 65 7.49 -11.45 10.15
CA LYS A 65 6.55 -12.55 10.38
C LYS A 65 6.06 -13.20 9.09
N TYR A 66 5.90 -12.42 8.03
CA TYR A 66 5.38 -12.90 6.74
C TYR A 66 6.28 -12.43 5.62
N SER A 67 6.76 -13.36 4.81
CA SER A 67 7.53 -13.07 3.60
C SER A 67 6.68 -12.37 2.55
N ILE A 68 7.36 -11.77 1.57
CA ILE A 68 6.66 -11.13 0.44
C ILE A 68 5.94 -12.16 -0.43
N ASP A 69 6.49 -13.37 -0.56
CA ASP A 69 5.89 -14.44 -1.33
C ASP A 69 4.61 -14.94 -0.65
N GLU A 70 4.63 -15.20 0.68
CA GLU A 70 3.41 -15.52 1.43
C GLU A 70 2.34 -14.43 1.34
N LEU A 71 2.77 -13.17 1.31
CA LEU A 71 1.86 -12.04 1.16
C LEU A 71 1.24 -12.01 -0.23
N LEU A 72 2.03 -12.17 -1.28
CA LEU A 72 1.55 -12.19 -2.67
C LEU A 72 0.64 -13.41 -2.94
N ASP A 73 0.96 -14.57 -2.38
CA ASP A 73 0.08 -15.74 -2.44
C ASP A 73 -1.29 -15.48 -1.80
N ALA A 74 -1.31 -14.80 -0.64
CA ALA A 74 -2.56 -14.40 -0.01
C ALA A 74 -3.33 -13.37 -0.85
N CYS A 75 -2.63 -12.49 -1.56
CA CYS A 75 -3.22 -11.54 -2.50
C CYS A 75 -3.82 -12.24 -3.72
N HIS A 76 -3.12 -13.23 -4.30
CA HIS A 76 -3.66 -14.06 -5.37
C HIS A 76 -4.90 -14.82 -4.93
N TYR A 77 -4.86 -15.41 -3.73
CA TYR A 77 -6.03 -16.06 -3.14
C TYR A 77 -7.21 -15.09 -2.99
N TYR A 78 -6.96 -13.88 -2.44
CA TYR A 78 -8.00 -12.85 -2.32
C TYR A 78 -8.60 -12.48 -3.67
N PHE A 79 -7.78 -12.29 -4.70
CA PHE A 79 -8.26 -11.99 -6.05
C PHE A 79 -9.10 -13.12 -6.62
N LYS A 80 -8.66 -14.38 -6.47
CA LYS A 80 -9.38 -15.57 -6.93
C LYS A 80 -10.79 -15.68 -6.31
N GLU A 81 -10.90 -15.44 -5.00
CA GLU A 81 -12.18 -15.55 -4.27
C GLU A 81 -13.13 -14.38 -4.53
N THR A 82 -12.60 -13.17 -4.75
CA THR A 82 -13.43 -11.96 -4.81
C THR A 82 -13.56 -11.36 -6.20
N ASN A 83 -12.68 -11.74 -7.12
CA ASN A 83 -12.49 -11.11 -8.43
C ASN A 83 -12.31 -9.58 -8.35
N ARG A 84 -11.75 -9.08 -7.22
CA ARG A 84 -11.53 -7.66 -6.96
C ARG A 84 -10.07 -7.29 -7.17
N ARG A 85 -9.82 -6.31 -8.05
CA ARG A 85 -8.48 -5.75 -8.25
C ARG A 85 -7.94 -5.19 -6.94
N MET A 86 -6.65 -5.43 -6.69
CA MET A 86 -5.96 -4.95 -5.50
C MET A 86 -5.09 -3.73 -5.82
N THR A 87 -4.77 -2.96 -4.78
CA THR A 87 -3.82 -1.86 -4.87
C THR A 87 -2.62 -2.17 -3.99
N PHE A 88 -1.40 -1.98 -4.53
CA PHE A 88 -0.16 -2.01 -3.76
C PHE A 88 0.33 -0.59 -3.53
N GLU A 89 0.42 -0.20 -2.26
CA GLU A 89 0.99 1.07 -1.85
C GLU A 89 2.51 0.91 -1.74
N TYR A 90 3.26 1.77 -2.42
CA TYR A 90 4.71 1.73 -2.46
C TYR A 90 5.29 3.11 -2.16
N SER A 91 5.77 3.30 -0.92
CA SER A 91 6.43 4.54 -0.50
C SER A 91 7.85 4.57 -1.05
N LEU A 92 8.14 5.56 -1.88
CA LEU A 92 9.47 5.78 -2.44
C LEU A 92 10.34 6.58 -1.47
N VAL A 93 11.45 5.97 -1.05
CA VAL A 93 12.45 6.55 -0.15
C VAL A 93 13.77 6.65 -0.90
N ALA A 94 14.30 7.88 -1.00
CA ALA A 94 15.54 8.15 -1.74
C ALA A 94 16.72 7.30 -1.25
N GLY A 95 17.36 6.59 -2.18
CA GLY A 95 18.53 5.74 -1.91
C GLY A 95 18.23 4.44 -1.16
N VAL A 96 16.95 4.16 -0.84
CA VAL A 96 16.55 2.93 -0.17
C VAL A 96 15.86 1.97 -1.14
N ASN A 97 14.74 2.37 -1.73
CA ASN A 97 13.90 1.51 -2.55
C ASN A 97 13.45 2.16 -3.86
N ASP A 98 14.07 3.26 -4.29
CA ASP A 98 13.67 4.08 -5.42
C ASP A 98 14.54 3.89 -6.69
N GLN A 99 15.43 2.89 -6.68
CA GLN A 99 16.32 2.63 -7.81
C GLN A 99 15.60 1.84 -8.92
N PRO A 100 16.05 1.96 -10.20
CA PRO A 100 15.47 1.22 -11.33
C PRO A 100 15.39 -0.30 -11.10
N VAL A 101 16.42 -0.90 -10.51
CA VAL A 101 16.48 -2.33 -10.21
C VAL A 101 15.32 -2.77 -9.29
N HIS A 102 14.89 -1.91 -8.35
CA HIS A 102 13.79 -2.19 -7.46
C HIS A 102 12.43 -2.15 -8.21
N ALA A 103 12.32 -1.26 -9.20
CA ALA A 103 11.15 -1.20 -10.06
C ALA A 103 11.03 -2.44 -10.96
N GLU A 104 12.15 -2.92 -11.51
CA GLU A 104 12.21 -4.13 -12.33
C GLU A 104 11.85 -5.37 -11.50
N GLU A 105 12.41 -5.50 -10.31
CA GLU A 105 12.11 -6.58 -9.38
C GLU A 105 10.62 -6.57 -8.98
N LEU A 106 10.07 -5.40 -8.63
CA LEU A 106 8.65 -5.25 -8.32
C LEU A 106 7.76 -5.64 -9.50
N ALA A 107 8.10 -5.17 -10.70
CA ALA A 107 7.39 -5.49 -11.92
C ALA A 107 7.41 -7.00 -12.21
N GLY A 108 8.54 -7.67 -12.00
CA GLY A 108 8.68 -9.12 -12.13
C GLY A 108 7.74 -9.88 -11.19
N ARG A 109 7.66 -9.47 -9.93
CA ARG A 109 6.77 -10.08 -8.92
C ARG A 109 5.29 -9.88 -9.20
N LEU A 110 4.93 -8.74 -9.79
CA LEU A 110 3.53 -8.39 -10.10
C LEU A 110 3.11 -8.79 -11.52
N LYS A 111 3.98 -9.44 -12.28
CA LYS A 111 3.72 -9.84 -13.67
C LYS A 111 2.49 -10.73 -13.77
N GLY A 112 1.52 -10.33 -14.60
CA GLY A 112 0.27 -11.07 -14.80
C GLY A 112 -0.74 -10.97 -13.67
N PHE A 113 -0.44 -10.24 -12.59
CA PHE A 113 -1.40 -10.02 -11.51
C PHE A 113 -2.25 -8.75 -11.78
N PRO A 114 -3.59 -8.86 -11.79
CA PRO A 114 -4.48 -7.72 -12.02
C PRO A 114 -4.48 -6.76 -10.83
N CYS A 115 -3.48 -5.90 -10.75
CA CYS A 115 -3.29 -4.97 -9.65
C CYS A 115 -3.08 -3.54 -10.13
N HIS A 116 -3.02 -2.63 -9.17
CA HIS A 116 -2.62 -1.24 -9.33
C HIS A 116 -1.52 -0.93 -8.31
N VAL A 117 -0.48 -0.22 -8.72
CA VAL A 117 0.56 0.28 -7.83
C VAL A 117 0.36 1.77 -7.61
N ASN A 118 0.28 2.19 -6.36
CA ASN A 118 0.24 3.60 -5.99
C ASN A 118 1.60 4.01 -5.42
N LEU A 119 2.38 4.76 -6.19
CA LEU A 119 3.67 5.29 -5.78
C LEU A 119 3.44 6.51 -4.88
N ILE A 120 4.03 6.49 -3.71
CA ILE A 120 3.90 7.54 -2.70
C ILE A 120 5.29 8.12 -2.43
N PRO A 121 5.66 9.28 -2.98
CA PRO A 121 6.85 9.98 -2.53
C PRO A 121 6.78 10.20 -1.03
N VAL A 122 7.81 9.79 -0.28
CA VAL A 122 7.78 9.91 1.18
C VAL A 122 7.95 11.37 1.59
N ASN A 123 7.12 11.82 2.55
CA ASN A 123 7.39 13.09 3.22
C ASN A 123 8.57 12.89 4.20
N PRO A 124 9.53 13.83 4.28
CA PRO A 124 10.61 13.77 5.26
C PRO A 124 10.05 13.59 6.68
N ILE A 125 10.61 12.65 7.43
CA ILE A 125 10.22 12.35 8.81
C ILE A 125 11.43 12.61 9.70
N LYS A 126 11.29 13.46 10.72
CA LYS A 126 12.38 13.85 11.62
C LYS A 126 13.00 12.66 12.39
N GLU A 127 12.21 11.61 12.63
CA GLU A 127 12.62 10.43 13.40
C GLU A 127 13.33 9.34 12.59
N ARG A 128 13.35 9.47 11.27
CA ARG A 128 14.08 8.59 10.34
C ARG A 128 14.68 9.47 9.25
N ASP A 129 15.92 9.24 8.90
CA ASP A 129 16.61 9.95 7.80
C ASP A 129 16.06 9.56 6.42
N PHE A 130 14.73 9.44 6.32
CA PHE A 130 14.07 9.18 5.06
C PHE A 130 13.97 10.48 4.27
N LYS A 131 14.61 10.47 3.13
CA LYS A 131 14.59 11.58 2.18
C LYS A 131 13.59 11.27 1.06
N GLN A 132 12.95 12.31 0.59
CA GLN A 132 12.07 12.22 -0.57
C GLN A 132 12.86 11.88 -1.83
N SER A 133 12.34 10.94 -2.61
CA SER A 133 12.91 10.61 -3.92
C SER A 133 12.78 11.78 -4.89
N MET A 134 13.81 11.96 -5.71
CA MET A 134 13.79 13.01 -6.73
C MET A 134 12.67 12.76 -7.75
N PRO A 135 12.00 13.79 -8.26
CA PRO A 135 10.93 13.63 -9.26
C PRO A 135 11.35 12.81 -10.47
N LYS A 136 12.61 12.93 -10.90
CA LYS A 136 13.19 12.14 -12.00
C LYS A 136 13.19 10.64 -11.67
N SER A 137 13.64 10.25 -10.49
CA SER A 137 13.66 8.84 -10.04
C SER A 137 12.26 8.28 -9.92
N VAL A 138 11.30 9.06 -9.39
CA VAL A 138 9.88 8.67 -9.29
C VAL A 138 9.29 8.41 -10.67
N MET A 139 9.59 9.28 -11.65
CA MET A 139 9.10 9.13 -13.03
C MET A 139 9.75 7.95 -13.75
N GLU A 140 11.03 7.70 -13.50
CA GLU A 140 11.74 6.55 -14.06
C GLU A 140 11.18 5.23 -13.50
N PHE A 141 11.00 5.15 -12.19
CA PHE A 141 10.36 4.02 -11.52
C PHE A 141 8.97 3.72 -12.10
N LYS A 142 8.15 4.77 -12.27
CA LYS A 142 6.84 4.67 -12.91
C LYS A 142 6.94 4.10 -14.33
N LYS A 143 7.83 4.64 -15.17
CA LYS A 143 8.03 4.19 -16.56
C LYS A 143 8.40 2.71 -16.66
N ILE A 144 9.26 2.23 -15.74
CA ILE A 144 9.65 0.80 -15.69
C ILE A 144 8.44 -0.07 -15.40
N LEU A 145 7.62 0.29 -14.41
CA LEU A 145 6.37 -0.44 -14.10
C LEU A 145 5.41 -0.45 -15.29
N GLU A 146 5.18 0.70 -15.93
CA GLU A 146 4.29 0.83 -17.09
C GLU A 146 4.78 -0.01 -18.29
N LYS A 147 6.09 0.01 -18.56
CA LYS A 147 6.72 -0.83 -19.60
C LYS A 147 6.45 -2.32 -19.36
N ASN A 148 6.39 -2.73 -18.11
CA ASN A 148 6.07 -4.10 -17.69
C ASN A 148 4.55 -4.36 -17.53
N ARG A 149 3.69 -3.46 -18.05
CA ARG A 149 2.23 -3.58 -18.04
C ARG A 149 1.61 -3.58 -16.63
N VAL A 150 2.29 -2.99 -15.65
CA VAL A 150 1.75 -2.74 -14.32
C VAL A 150 1.06 -1.37 -14.32
N ASN A 151 -0.23 -1.33 -13.94
CA ASN A 151 -0.94 -0.07 -13.79
C ASN A 151 -0.38 0.70 -12.58
N VAL A 152 0.02 1.95 -12.80
CA VAL A 152 0.66 2.74 -11.75
C VAL A 152 0.19 4.19 -11.74
N THR A 153 0.02 4.74 -10.55
CA THR A 153 -0.20 6.18 -10.33
C THR A 153 0.82 6.71 -9.32
N ILE A 154 1.11 8.00 -9.42
CA ILE A 154 1.87 8.72 -8.40
C ILE A 154 0.85 9.50 -7.57
N ARG A 155 0.88 9.27 -6.25
CA ARG A 155 0.05 10.03 -5.31
C ARG A 155 0.48 11.49 -5.30
N ARG A 156 -0.45 12.40 -5.50
CA ARG A 156 -0.19 13.84 -5.34
C ARG A 156 0.10 14.13 -3.89
N GLU A 157 1.15 14.89 -3.65
CA GLU A 157 1.42 15.46 -2.33
C GLU A 157 0.34 16.50 -2.01
N MET A 158 -0.25 16.35 -0.83
CA MET A 158 -1.17 17.33 -0.26
C MET A 158 -0.82 17.53 1.20
N GLY A 159 -0.77 18.79 1.66
CA GLY A 159 -0.57 19.09 3.07
C GLY A 159 0.87 18.91 3.57
N ALA A 160 1.87 19.05 2.70
CA ALA A 160 3.29 19.03 3.10
C ALA A 160 3.62 20.18 4.08
N ASP A 161 2.94 21.30 3.93
CA ASP A 161 3.04 22.50 4.77
C ASP A 161 2.51 22.30 6.21
N ILE A 162 1.55 21.40 6.40
CA ILE A 162 0.91 21.11 7.70
C ILE A 162 1.28 19.75 8.29
N ASN A 163 2.30 19.06 7.75
CA ASN A 163 2.68 17.70 8.16
C ASN A 163 1.48 16.73 8.21
N ALA A 164 0.60 16.78 7.20
CA ALA A 164 -0.66 16.04 7.15
C ALA A 164 -0.52 14.58 6.69
N ALA A 165 0.67 13.97 6.74
CA ALA A 165 0.82 12.55 6.43
C ALA A 165 0.14 11.67 7.49
N CYS A 166 -0.42 10.54 7.05
CA CYS A 166 -1.03 9.55 7.94
C CYS A 166 -0.06 9.17 9.07
N GLY A 167 -0.44 9.40 10.32
CA GLY A 167 0.39 9.14 11.51
C GLY A 167 1.10 10.36 12.07
N GLN A 168 1.49 11.37 11.29
CA GLN A 168 2.10 12.60 11.79
C GLN A 168 1.10 13.41 12.62
N LEU A 169 -0.12 13.60 12.14
CA LEU A 169 -1.20 14.27 12.87
C LEU A 169 -1.57 13.54 14.17
N ARG A 170 -1.58 12.22 14.19
CA ARG A 170 -1.87 11.42 15.39
C ARG A 170 -0.81 11.63 16.47
N ARG A 171 0.48 11.64 16.11
CA ARG A 171 1.58 11.86 17.04
C ARG A 171 1.53 13.25 17.68
N LYS A 172 1.32 14.29 16.85
CA LYS A 172 1.21 15.67 17.34
C LYS A 172 0.10 15.80 18.39
N LYS A 173 -1.05 15.14 18.16
CA LYS A 173 -2.18 15.14 19.09
C LYS A 173 -1.93 14.33 20.37
N LEU A 174 -1.10 13.29 20.33
CA LEU A 174 -0.72 12.52 21.52
C LEU A 174 0.32 13.27 22.36
N GLN A 175 1.28 13.95 21.73
CA GLN A 175 2.29 14.76 22.42
C GLN A 175 1.71 16.05 23.05
N SER A 176 0.61 16.59 22.52
CA SER A 176 -0.07 17.75 23.11
C SER A 176 -1.01 17.41 24.28
N ARG A 177 -1.14 16.11 24.63
CA ARG A 177 -1.95 15.61 25.76
C ARG A 177 -1.11 15.13 26.95
N LEU A 178 0.21 15.18 26.84
CA LEU A 178 1.20 14.98 27.91
C LEU A 178 1.77 16.32 28.36
#